data_b4c91b5f03d6221d1bc78ce0e863fb30
#
_entry.id   b4c91b5f03d6221d1bc78ce0e863fb30
#
_cell.length_a   1.000
_cell.length_b   1.000
_cell.length_c   1.000
_cell.angle_alpha   90.00
_cell.angle_beta   90.00
_cell.angle_gamma   90.00
#
_symmetry.space_group_name_H-M   'P 1'
#
loop_
_entity.id
_entity.type
_entity.pdbx_description
1 polymer ?
#
loop_
_entity_poly.entity_id
_entity_poly.type
_entity_poly.pdbx_seq_one_letter_code
_entity_poly.pdbx_strand_id
1 'polypeptide(L)'
;VVISNKAKTVLDGKWRSLDGRPMHTAVVALSELHEAVFADHMTRTFGVSWEAREMGRDHNPAWAITGVPEELIAEFSTRARHINAETDRLIAKYVAAHGRRPTPAAIMKLRAQATLATRPEKQVRTLADLTVEWRERATKSLGRDATTWASEVTDNDKPLLLRADDVPLVVIGEIGRS
;
A
#
# COMPACT_ATOMS: atom_id res chain seq x y z
N VAL A 1 8.20 6.79 9.38
CA VAL A 1 7.90 8.14 9.89
C VAL A 1 7.24 7.97 11.25
N VAL A 2 7.71 8.69 12.26
CA VAL A 2 7.10 8.75 13.60
C VAL A 2 6.49 10.13 13.76
N ILE A 3 5.17 10.17 13.96
CA ILE A 3 4.44 11.41 14.20
C ILE A 3 4.12 11.46 15.70
N SER A 4 4.52 12.54 16.36
CA SER A 4 4.14 12.74 17.76
C SER A 4 2.63 12.98 17.86
N ASN A 5 1.98 12.28 18.80
CA ASN A 5 0.57 12.50 19.09
C ASN A 5 0.33 13.60 20.13
N LYS A 6 1.38 14.31 20.57
CA LYS A 6 1.31 15.41 21.53
C LYS A 6 2.03 16.64 21.01
N ALA A 7 1.45 17.79 21.28
CA ALA A 7 2.04 19.09 20.99
C ALA A 7 1.92 20.01 22.21
N LYS A 8 2.93 20.87 22.38
CA LYS A 8 2.88 21.95 23.37
C LYS A 8 2.09 23.12 22.79
N THR A 9 1.01 23.51 23.47
CA THR A 9 0.16 24.60 22.97
C THR A 9 0.84 25.94 23.17
N VAL A 10 0.67 26.84 22.19
CA VAL A 10 1.23 28.19 22.24
C VAL A 10 0.50 29.06 23.28
N LEU A 11 -0.80 28.79 23.51
CA LEU A 11 -1.65 29.60 24.40
C LEU A 11 -1.27 29.48 25.87
N ASP A 12 -1.00 28.30 26.38
CA ASP A 12 -0.78 28.05 27.81
C ASP A 12 0.47 27.19 28.10
N GLY A 13 1.23 26.85 27.06
CA GLY A 13 2.44 26.05 27.19
C GLY A 13 2.24 24.61 27.65
N LYS A 14 1.02 24.10 27.72
CA LYS A 14 0.74 22.73 28.18
C LYS A 14 0.83 21.71 27.05
N TRP A 15 1.28 20.52 27.38
CA TRP A 15 1.27 19.38 26.45
C TRP A 15 -0.13 18.79 26.34
N ARG A 16 -0.65 18.73 25.11
CA ARG A 16 -1.96 18.18 24.79
C ARG A 16 -1.86 17.15 23.67
N SER A 17 -2.77 16.18 23.68
CA SER A 17 -2.91 15.24 22.57
C SER A 17 -3.47 15.95 21.34
N LEU A 18 -2.92 15.63 20.17
CA LEU A 18 -3.47 16.08 18.90
C LEU A 18 -4.83 15.40 18.67
N ASP A 19 -5.78 16.16 18.14
CA ASP A 19 -7.04 15.60 17.68
C ASP A 19 -6.81 14.78 16.41
N GLY A 20 -7.02 13.47 16.48
CA GLY A 20 -6.87 12.58 15.33
C GLY A 20 -8.05 12.62 14.33
N ARG A 21 -9.17 13.22 14.67
CA ARG A 21 -10.35 13.26 13.80
C ARG A 21 -10.09 13.91 12.44
N PRO A 22 -9.42 15.08 12.34
CA PRO A 22 -9.08 15.66 11.05
C PRO A 22 -8.21 14.73 10.18
N MET A 23 -7.27 14.01 10.81
CA MET A 23 -6.43 13.06 10.08
C MET A 23 -7.26 11.90 9.51
N HIS A 24 -8.19 11.35 10.30
CA HIS A 24 -9.07 10.28 9.84
C HIS A 24 -10.00 10.75 8.72
N THR A 25 -10.49 11.97 8.78
CA THR A 25 -11.32 12.57 7.72
C THR A 25 -10.53 12.78 6.43
N ALA A 26 -9.25 13.15 6.54
CA ALA A 26 -8.38 13.41 5.39
C ALA A 26 -7.73 12.14 4.78
N VAL A 27 -7.84 10.98 5.44
CA VAL A 27 -7.12 9.75 5.03
C VAL A 27 -7.36 9.40 3.57
N VAL A 28 -8.61 9.43 3.10
CA VAL A 28 -8.93 9.06 1.71
C VAL A 28 -8.28 10.04 0.74
N ALA A 29 -8.47 11.34 0.94
CA ALA A 29 -7.89 12.36 0.07
C ALA A 29 -6.36 12.35 0.07
N LEU A 30 -5.74 12.11 1.24
CA LEU A 30 -4.28 11.98 1.35
C LEU A 30 -3.75 10.71 0.69
N SER A 31 -4.53 9.63 0.71
CA SER A 31 -4.18 8.38 0.00
C SER A 31 -4.17 8.59 -1.51
N GLU A 32 -5.22 9.19 -2.05
CA GLU A 32 -5.32 9.51 -3.48
C GLU A 32 -4.20 10.46 -3.94
N LEU A 33 -3.92 11.50 -3.14
CA LEU A 33 -2.80 12.40 -3.42
C LEU A 33 -1.46 11.65 -3.41
N HIS A 34 -1.24 10.79 -2.42
CA HIS A 34 -0.01 10.00 -2.33
C HIS A 34 0.14 9.08 -3.56
N GLU A 35 -0.94 8.40 -3.96
CA GLU A 35 -0.93 7.53 -5.14
C GLU A 35 -0.63 8.30 -6.42
N ALA A 36 -1.25 9.49 -6.60
CA ALA A 36 -0.99 10.34 -7.75
C ALA A 36 0.48 10.83 -7.80
N VAL A 37 1.02 11.32 -6.68
CA VAL A 37 2.42 11.77 -6.59
C VAL A 37 3.39 10.60 -6.81
N PHE A 38 3.08 9.43 -6.24
CA PHE A 38 3.89 8.23 -6.44
C PHE A 38 3.89 7.78 -7.91
N ALA A 39 2.72 7.74 -8.55
CA ALA A 39 2.59 7.36 -9.94
C ALA A 39 3.35 8.32 -10.85
N ASP A 40 3.23 9.64 -10.64
CA ASP A 40 3.98 10.65 -11.39
C ASP A 40 5.49 10.45 -11.23
N HIS A 41 5.96 10.28 -10.00
CA HIS A 41 7.37 10.04 -9.72
C HIS A 41 7.90 8.76 -10.39
N MET A 42 7.16 7.67 -10.32
CA MET A 42 7.53 6.40 -10.96
C MET A 42 7.59 6.54 -12.49
N THR A 43 6.59 7.20 -13.10
CA THR A 43 6.57 7.46 -14.54
C THR A 43 7.79 8.28 -14.98
N ARG A 44 8.12 9.33 -14.24
CA ARG A 44 9.26 10.21 -14.59
C ARG A 44 10.62 9.57 -14.34
N THR A 45 10.72 8.76 -13.29
CA THR A 45 12.00 8.16 -12.90
C THR A 45 12.31 6.89 -13.70
N PHE A 46 11.28 6.08 -13.99
CA PHE A 46 11.44 4.75 -14.57
C PHE A 46 10.74 4.57 -15.91
N GLY A 47 10.04 5.58 -16.43
CA GLY A 47 9.35 5.49 -17.71
C GLY A 47 8.15 4.53 -17.71
N VAL A 48 7.63 4.13 -16.52
CA VAL A 48 6.54 3.17 -16.43
C VAL A 48 5.22 3.76 -16.92
N SER A 49 4.41 2.93 -17.58
CA SER A 49 3.02 3.23 -17.94
C SER A 49 2.05 2.61 -16.94
N TRP A 50 0.83 3.10 -16.90
CA TRP A 50 -0.19 2.69 -15.94
C TRP A 50 -1.46 2.22 -16.65
N GLU A 51 -2.10 1.21 -16.09
CA GLU A 51 -3.38 0.69 -16.53
C GLU A 51 -4.35 0.52 -15.35
N ALA A 52 -5.65 0.65 -15.62
CA ALA A 52 -6.66 0.37 -14.62
C ALA A 52 -6.83 -1.13 -14.44
N ARG A 53 -6.69 -1.60 -13.20
CA ARG A 53 -6.89 -2.99 -12.82
C ARG A 53 -8.17 -3.13 -12.01
N GLU A 54 -9.05 -4.01 -12.46
CA GLU A 54 -10.27 -4.33 -11.74
C GLU A 54 -9.97 -5.04 -10.42
N MET A 55 -10.49 -4.49 -9.32
CA MET A 55 -10.27 -5.02 -7.96
C MET A 55 -11.45 -5.82 -7.42
N GLY A 56 -12.45 -6.14 -8.27
CA GLY A 56 -13.68 -6.83 -7.93
C GLY A 56 -14.91 -5.92 -7.88
N ARG A 57 -16.07 -6.54 -7.67
CA ARG A 57 -17.38 -5.90 -7.89
C ARG A 57 -17.63 -4.64 -7.06
N ASP A 58 -17.08 -4.59 -5.84
CA ASP A 58 -17.36 -3.52 -4.85
C ASP A 58 -16.14 -2.62 -4.57
N HIS A 59 -15.14 -2.66 -5.45
CA HIS A 59 -13.94 -1.84 -5.32
C HIS A 59 -13.74 -0.98 -6.56
N ASN A 60 -13.25 0.24 -6.35
CA ASN A 60 -12.77 1.06 -7.45
C ASN A 60 -11.57 0.39 -8.12
N PRO A 61 -11.39 0.54 -9.44
CA PRO A 61 -10.19 0.09 -10.12
C PRO A 61 -8.95 0.68 -9.45
N ALA A 62 -7.91 -0.13 -9.29
CA ALA A 62 -6.61 0.33 -8.82
C ALA A 62 -5.68 0.55 -10.03
N TRP A 63 -4.79 1.52 -9.93
CA TRP A 63 -3.75 1.73 -10.92
C TRP A 63 -2.63 0.70 -10.74
N ALA A 64 -2.27 0.02 -11.81
CA ALA A 64 -1.17 -0.94 -11.85
C ALA A 64 -0.17 -0.56 -12.93
N ILE A 65 1.09 -0.91 -12.73
CA ILE A 65 2.13 -0.72 -13.75
C ILE A 65 1.86 -1.69 -14.90
N THR A 66 1.73 -1.15 -16.11
CA THR A 66 1.52 -1.93 -17.33
C THR A 66 2.65 -2.93 -17.55
N GLY A 67 2.32 -4.16 -17.95
CA GLY A 67 3.30 -5.21 -18.20
C GLY A 67 3.75 -5.98 -16.96
N VAL A 68 3.18 -5.73 -15.78
CA VAL A 68 3.39 -6.57 -14.60
C VAL A 68 2.36 -7.70 -14.58
N PRO A 69 2.78 -8.97 -14.82
CA PRO A 69 1.85 -10.09 -14.92
C PRO A 69 1.25 -10.48 -13.57
N GLU A 70 0.03 -11.01 -13.61
CA GLU A 70 -0.72 -11.43 -12.41
C GLU A 70 0.04 -12.47 -11.56
N GLU A 71 0.79 -13.37 -12.19
CA GLU A 71 1.58 -14.38 -11.50
C GLU A 71 2.66 -13.75 -10.63
N LEU A 72 3.28 -12.66 -11.12
CA LEU A 72 4.29 -11.93 -10.35
C LEU A 72 3.65 -11.16 -9.18
N ILE A 73 2.50 -10.52 -9.41
CA ILE A 73 1.74 -9.87 -8.34
C ILE A 73 1.33 -10.89 -7.27
N ALA A 74 0.82 -12.04 -7.69
CA ALA A 74 0.44 -13.12 -6.78
C ALA A 74 1.63 -13.67 -6.00
N GLU A 75 2.82 -13.79 -6.61
CA GLU A 75 4.03 -14.27 -5.94
C GLU A 75 4.43 -13.33 -4.79
N PHE A 76 4.37 -12.02 -5.01
CA PHE A 76 4.77 -11.02 -4.01
C PHE A 76 3.65 -10.58 -3.07
N SER A 77 2.39 -10.93 -3.34
CA SER A 77 1.22 -10.64 -2.49
C SER A 77 0.92 -11.72 -1.45
N THR A 78 1.92 -12.47 -1.02
CA THR A 78 1.79 -13.61 -0.07
C THR A 78 1.10 -13.21 1.23
N ARG A 79 1.39 -12.01 1.73
CA ARG A 79 0.83 -11.51 3.00
C ARG A 79 -0.69 -11.42 2.96
N ALA A 80 -1.24 -10.83 1.90
CA ALA A 80 -2.70 -10.71 1.73
C ALA A 80 -3.37 -12.08 1.63
N ARG A 81 -2.77 -13.03 0.90
CA ARG A 81 -3.28 -14.40 0.78
C ARG A 81 -3.35 -15.13 2.13
N HIS A 82 -2.28 -15.04 2.94
CA HIS A 82 -2.26 -15.66 4.27
C HIS A 82 -3.32 -15.07 5.20
N ILE A 83 -3.48 -13.74 5.20
CA ILE A 83 -4.50 -13.06 6.00
C ILE A 83 -5.91 -13.48 5.54
N ASN A 84 -6.16 -13.54 4.23
CA ASN A 84 -7.45 -13.94 3.69
C ASN A 84 -7.79 -15.39 4.06
N ALA A 85 -6.88 -16.33 3.82
CA ALA A 85 -7.07 -17.75 4.15
C ALA A 85 -7.36 -17.95 5.66
N GLU A 86 -6.61 -17.27 6.53
CA GLU A 86 -6.85 -17.33 7.98
C GLU A 86 -8.16 -16.66 8.37
N THR A 87 -8.53 -15.55 7.72
CA THR A 87 -9.82 -14.89 7.93
C THR A 87 -10.97 -15.82 7.59
N ASP A 88 -10.89 -16.51 6.43
CA ASP A 88 -11.93 -17.46 5.99
C ASP A 88 -12.04 -18.65 6.96
N ARG A 89 -10.90 -19.15 7.46
CA ARG A 89 -10.88 -20.20 8.49
C ARG A 89 -11.57 -19.74 9.78
N LEU A 90 -11.31 -18.51 10.22
CA LEU A 90 -11.95 -17.95 11.41
C LEU A 90 -13.45 -17.72 11.21
N ILE A 91 -13.87 -17.28 10.02
CA ILE A 91 -15.29 -17.16 9.65
C ILE A 91 -15.97 -18.51 9.68
N ALA A 92 -15.37 -19.53 9.08
CA ALA A 92 -15.92 -20.90 9.10
C ALA A 92 -16.07 -21.43 10.54
N LYS A 93 -15.07 -21.21 11.40
CA LYS A 93 -15.15 -21.55 12.83
C LYS A 93 -16.29 -20.82 13.54
N TYR A 94 -16.47 -19.54 13.24
CA TYR A 94 -17.56 -18.73 13.81
C TYR A 94 -18.91 -19.29 13.38
N VAL A 95 -19.11 -19.60 12.10
CA VAL A 95 -20.36 -20.19 11.57
C VAL A 95 -20.67 -21.51 12.25
N ALA A 96 -19.68 -22.38 12.39
CA ALA A 96 -19.83 -23.67 13.07
C ALA A 96 -20.28 -23.51 14.54
N ALA A 97 -19.76 -22.51 15.24
CA ALA A 97 -20.09 -22.28 16.65
C ALA A 97 -21.44 -21.58 16.86
N HIS A 98 -21.88 -20.72 15.93
CA HIS A 98 -23.04 -19.85 16.13
C HIS A 98 -24.21 -20.14 15.17
N GLY A 99 -24.06 -21.04 14.21
CA GLY A 99 -25.10 -21.39 13.22
C GLY A 99 -25.46 -20.26 12.24
N ARG A 100 -24.72 -19.14 12.24
CA ARG A 100 -24.98 -17.96 11.40
C ARG A 100 -23.69 -17.27 10.97
N ARG A 101 -23.77 -16.55 9.89
CA ARG A 101 -22.64 -15.74 9.37
C ARG A 101 -22.33 -14.57 10.31
N PRO A 102 -21.05 -14.22 10.53
CA PRO A 102 -20.68 -13.06 11.33
C PRO A 102 -21.12 -11.75 10.64
N THR A 103 -21.42 -10.73 11.46
CA THR A 103 -21.71 -9.37 10.97
C THR A 103 -20.47 -8.73 10.36
N PRO A 104 -20.58 -7.68 9.52
CA PRO A 104 -19.43 -6.97 8.96
C PRO A 104 -18.44 -6.51 10.03
N ALA A 105 -18.93 -5.98 11.17
CA ALA A 105 -18.08 -5.58 12.29
C ALA A 105 -17.34 -6.77 12.93
N ALA A 106 -17.98 -7.93 13.02
CA ALA A 106 -17.34 -9.15 13.50
C ALA A 106 -16.29 -9.65 12.50
N ILE A 107 -16.56 -9.59 11.19
CA ILE A 107 -15.59 -9.94 10.13
C ILE A 107 -14.34 -9.05 10.24
N MET A 108 -14.49 -7.75 10.46
CA MET A 108 -13.33 -6.86 10.66
C MET A 108 -12.47 -7.28 11.86
N LYS A 109 -13.10 -7.67 12.97
CA LYS A 109 -12.37 -8.19 14.16
C LYS A 109 -11.64 -9.51 13.85
N LEU A 110 -12.30 -10.44 13.15
CA LEU A 110 -11.67 -11.70 12.74
C LEU A 110 -10.49 -11.45 11.78
N ARG A 111 -10.62 -10.50 10.86
CA ARG A 111 -9.52 -10.11 9.96
C ARG A 111 -8.35 -9.47 10.71
N ALA A 112 -8.62 -8.63 11.71
CA ALA A 112 -7.59 -8.08 12.58
C ALA A 112 -6.86 -9.19 13.35
N GLN A 113 -7.58 -10.17 13.88
CA GLN A 113 -7.02 -11.36 14.53
C GLN A 113 -6.16 -12.19 13.55
N ALA A 114 -6.66 -12.47 12.34
CA ALA A 114 -5.92 -13.15 11.30
C ALA A 114 -4.63 -12.41 10.93
N THR A 115 -4.68 -11.09 10.86
CA THR A 115 -3.51 -10.24 10.59
C THR A 115 -2.42 -10.40 11.63
N LEU A 116 -2.79 -10.51 12.91
CA LEU A 116 -1.82 -10.76 13.98
C LEU A 116 -1.29 -12.19 13.98
N ALA A 117 -2.19 -13.17 13.83
CA ALA A 117 -1.86 -14.59 13.87
C ALA A 117 -0.93 -15.04 12.72
N THR A 118 -1.07 -14.41 11.55
CA THR A 118 -0.25 -14.72 10.37
C THR A 118 1.00 -13.86 10.23
N ARG A 119 1.32 -13.03 11.24
CA ARG A 119 2.50 -12.18 11.18
C ARG A 119 3.77 -13.02 11.26
N PRO A 120 4.63 -13.00 10.23
CA PRO A 120 5.89 -13.73 10.29
C PRO A 120 6.81 -13.11 11.33
N GLU A 121 7.69 -13.92 11.90
CA GLU A 121 8.75 -13.45 12.76
C GLU A 121 9.66 -12.47 12.00
N LYS A 122 10.09 -11.42 12.70
CA LYS A 122 11.03 -10.45 12.12
C LYS A 122 12.40 -11.08 11.98
N GLN A 123 12.85 -11.22 10.74
CA GLN A 123 14.23 -11.60 10.44
C GLN A 123 15.02 -10.36 10.04
N VAL A 124 16.19 -10.18 10.61
CA VAL A 124 17.14 -9.13 10.20
C VAL A 124 17.91 -9.67 9.01
N ARG A 125 17.68 -9.07 7.84
CA ARG A 125 18.35 -9.43 6.59
C ARG A 125 18.87 -8.17 5.91
N THR A 126 19.97 -8.29 5.19
CA THR A 126 20.50 -7.15 4.42
C THR A 126 19.63 -6.91 3.18
N LEU A 127 19.62 -5.67 2.69
CA LEU A 127 18.94 -5.35 1.43
C LEU A 127 19.54 -6.13 0.25
N ALA A 128 20.85 -6.38 0.28
CA ALA A 128 21.52 -7.17 -0.74
C ALA A 128 20.96 -8.60 -0.82
N ASP A 129 20.84 -9.29 0.35
CA ASP A 129 20.28 -10.65 0.40
C ASP A 129 18.83 -10.68 -0.08
N LEU A 130 18.03 -9.69 0.35
CA LEU A 130 16.63 -9.57 -0.07
C LEU A 130 16.52 -9.33 -1.59
N THR A 131 17.38 -8.51 -2.16
CA THR A 131 17.38 -8.22 -3.60
C THR A 131 17.70 -9.47 -4.41
N VAL A 132 18.67 -10.29 -3.98
CA VAL A 132 18.99 -11.56 -4.63
C VAL A 132 17.78 -12.49 -4.58
N GLU A 133 17.21 -12.71 -3.41
CA GLU A 133 16.03 -13.57 -3.27
C GLU A 133 14.85 -13.10 -4.11
N TRP A 134 14.54 -11.80 -4.09
CA TRP A 134 13.42 -11.25 -4.88
C TRP A 134 13.66 -11.44 -6.38
N ARG A 135 14.88 -11.26 -6.85
CA ARG A 135 15.24 -11.49 -8.26
C ARG A 135 15.06 -12.96 -8.65
N GLU A 136 15.54 -13.88 -7.82
CA GLU A 136 15.38 -15.32 -8.06
C GLU A 136 13.90 -15.72 -8.09
N ARG A 137 13.11 -15.25 -7.14
CA ARG A 137 11.66 -15.49 -7.07
C ARG A 137 10.94 -14.92 -8.30
N ALA A 138 11.28 -13.70 -8.69
CA ALA A 138 10.70 -13.06 -9.87
C ALA A 138 11.07 -13.84 -11.15
N THR A 139 12.33 -14.20 -11.33
CA THR A 139 12.80 -15.00 -12.46
C THR A 139 12.06 -16.33 -12.56
N LYS A 140 11.87 -17.02 -11.42
CA LYS A 140 11.12 -18.28 -11.37
C LYS A 140 9.64 -18.08 -11.74
N SER A 141 9.01 -17.04 -11.21
CA SER A 141 7.59 -16.74 -11.49
C SER A 141 7.37 -16.32 -12.94
N LEU A 142 8.28 -15.55 -13.52
CA LEU A 142 8.21 -15.06 -14.89
C LEU A 142 8.61 -16.12 -15.94
N GLY A 143 9.33 -17.18 -15.56
CA GLY A 143 9.93 -18.14 -16.49
C GLY A 143 11.04 -17.54 -17.38
N ARG A 144 11.52 -16.33 -17.06
CA ARG A 144 12.60 -15.61 -17.77
C ARG A 144 13.35 -14.70 -16.81
N ASP A 145 14.49 -14.18 -17.22
CA ASP A 145 15.31 -13.29 -16.38
C ASP A 145 14.55 -12.04 -15.95
N ALA A 146 14.47 -11.81 -14.62
CA ALA A 146 13.74 -10.71 -14.05
C ALA A 146 14.36 -9.34 -14.35
N THR A 147 15.68 -9.26 -14.56
CA THR A 147 16.36 -8.01 -14.88
C THR A 147 16.00 -7.55 -16.29
N THR A 148 16.01 -8.47 -17.24
CA THR A 148 15.60 -8.22 -18.63
C THR A 148 14.15 -7.78 -18.67
N TRP A 149 13.25 -8.50 -17.99
CA TRP A 149 11.85 -8.12 -17.88
C TRP A 149 11.67 -6.72 -17.27
N ALA A 150 12.36 -6.41 -16.18
CA ALA A 150 12.28 -5.10 -15.55
C ALA A 150 12.70 -3.97 -16.50
N SER A 151 13.75 -4.20 -17.30
CA SER A 151 14.21 -3.23 -18.31
C SER A 151 13.19 -3.00 -19.43
N GLU A 152 12.39 -4.02 -19.78
CA GLU A 152 11.31 -3.88 -20.77
C GLU A 152 10.10 -3.09 -20.23
N VAL A 153 9.80 -3.25 -18.93
CA VAL A 153 8.68 -2.54 -18.27
C VAL A 153 9.05 -1.10 -17.93
N THR A 154 10.34 -0.85 -17.69
CA THR A 154 10.87 0.49 -17.46
C THR A 154 11.47 1.00 -18.77
N ASP A 155 10.81 1.95 -19.43
CA ASP A 155 11.37 2.60 -20.63
C ASP A 155 12.48 3.56 -20.22
N ASN A 156 13.72 3.03 -20.25
CA ASN A 156 14.90 3.76 -19.81
C ASN A 156 15.43 4.79 -20.83
N ASP A 157 14.82 4.93 -22.00
CA ASP A 157 15.38 5.79 -23.05
C ASP A 157 15.21 7.29 -22.79
N LYS A 158 14.40 7.69 -21.82
CA LYS A 158 14.30 9.11 -21.43
C LYS A 158 13.90 9.27 -19.96
N PRO A 159 14.85 9.40 -19.04
CA PRO A 159 14.52 9.95 -17.73
C PRO A 159 14.06 11.41 -17.93
N LEU A 160 12.77 11.65 -17.86
CA LEU A 160 12.22 12.98 -17.73
C LEU A 160 12.60 13.48 -16.33
N LEU A 161 13.76 14.10 -16.24
CA LEU A 161 14.17 14.81 -15.03
C LEU A 161 13.22 16.00 -14.87
N LEU A 162 12.27 15.88 -13.93
CA LEU A 162 11.56 17.03 -13.42
C LEU A 162 12.57 18.01 -12.84
N ARG A 163 12.50 19.26 -13.29
CA ARG A 163 13.05 20.36 -12.55
C ARG A 163 12.13 20.65 -11.35
N ALA A 164 12.71 21.07 -10.24
CA ALA A 164 11.94 21.44 -9.04
C ALA A 164 10.81 22.47 -9.33
N ASP A 165 10.95 23.23 -10.41
CA ASP A 165 10.01 24.25 -10.89
C ASP A 165 8.77 23.66 -11.58
N ASP A 166 8.79 22.38 -11.96
CA ASP A 166 7.69 21.71 -12.66
C ASP A 166 6.68 21.05 -11.68
N VAL A 167 6.94 21.11 -10.38
CA VAL A 167 6.02 20.60 -9.36
C VAL A 167 5.03 21.71 -9.02
N PRO A 168 3.73 21.60 -9.37
CA PRO A 168 2.76 22.56 -8.93
C PRO A 168 2.73 22.57 -7.40
N LEU A 169 3.10 23.67 -6.79
CA LEU A 169 2.85 23.94 -5.37
C LEU A 169 1.34 23.86 -5.15
N VAL A 170 0.85 22.74 -4.62
CA VAL A 170 -0.48 22.69 -4.07
C VAL A 170 -0.46 23.54 -2.81
N VAL A 171 -0.78 24.81 -2.94
CA VAL A 171 -1.07 25.67 -1.81
C VAL A 171 -2.35 25.10 -1.20
N ILE A 172 -2.19 24.38 -0.09
CA ILE A 172 -3.32 24.02 0.77
C ILE A 172 -3.81 25.35 1.32
N GLY A 173 -4.89 25.87 0.70
CA GLY A 173 -5.52 27.12 1.09
C GLY A 173 -5.81 27.10 2.59
N GLU A 174 -5.62 28.23 3.23
CA GLU A 174 -5.92 28.46 4.65
C GLU A 174 -7.31 27.90 4.97
N ILE A 175 -7.34 26.90 5.86
CA ILE A 175 -8.60 26.43 6.46
C ILE A 175 -9.13 27.62 7.27
N GLY A 176 -10.18 28.23 6.72
CA GLY A 176 -10.79 29.42 7.26
C GLY A 176 -11.04 29.34 8.77
N ARG A 177 -10.65 30.41 9.45
CA ARG A 177 -11.07 30.72 10.80
C ARG A 177 -12.58 30.94 10.77
N SER A 178 -13.33 30.13 11.44
CA SER A 178 -14.68 30.41 11.94
C SER A 178 -14.74 30.00 13.39
#